data_953eb5be26f49b190ba03d8dd0f826b1
#
_entry.id   953eb5be26f49b190ba03d8dd0f826b1
#
_cell.length_a   1.000
_cell.length_b   1.000
_cell.length_c   1.000
_cell.angle_alpha   90.00
_cell.angle_beta   90.00
_cell.angle_gamma   90.00
#
_symmetry.space_group_name_H-M   'P 1'
#
loop_
_entity.id
_entity.type
_entity.pdbx_description
1 polymer ?
#
loop_
_entity_poly.entity_id
_entity_poly.type
_entity_poly.pdbx_seq_one_letter_code
_entity_poly.pdbx_strand_id
1 'polypeptide(L)'
;MILHTLYKHTAQCFAVGAAVWALMACSPQAVVPENATATNEQVAIYPDYRDITIPANIAPLNIQVKSAGSEFVGCVECGNNRVIAAAGEDGVLQFDSTEWKKLLIDARGKDLNVTLYAERNGAWVRFPSYKIEVAKEDINRYLSYRLIEPSYELYRQMGLYQRDLEGFDVKTIYENNRTFESKDNHCVNCHNYQNYSTKRMLFHVRGEHGGTVFIEDGKVEKRVMKSDSILAGATYPTWHPTRNWVVFSSNQTGQTFHIRNKQKVEVVDYGSDLIFYDADKREFRNILKTTADLETFPCWSPDGNKIFYTSA
;
A
#
# COMPACT_ATOMS: atom_id res chain seq x y z
N MET A 1 -3.09 -60.61 16.05
CA MET A 1 -3.61 -60.48 14.66
C MET A 1 -4.16 -59.09 14.33
N ILE A 2 -4.39 -58.23 15.30
CA ILE A 2 -4.96 -56.87 15.11
C ILE A 2 -3.88 -55.78 14.86
N LEU A 3 -2.66 -55.96 15.38
CA LEU A 3 -1.57 -54.97 15.22
C LEU A 3 -0.94 -54.96 13.80
N HIS A 4 -1.01 -56.07 13.05
CA HIS A 4 -0.42 -56.14 11.71
C HIS A 4 -1.24 -55.47 10.61
N THR A 5 -2.54 -55.29 10.84
CA THR A 5 -3.45 -54.66 9.87
C THR A 5 -3.42 -53.12 9.95
N LEU A 6 -3.17 -52.57 11.15
CA LEU A 6 -3.03 -51.12 11.35
C LEU A 6 -1.76 -50.55 10.71
N TYR A 7 -0.66 -51.33 10.69
CA TYR A 7 0.60 -50.88 10.10
C TYR A 7 0.58 -50.80 8.56
N LYS A 8 -0.22 -51.65 7.92
CA LYS A 8 -0.38 -51.60 6.45
C LYS A 8 -1.23 -50.43 5.96
N HIS A 9 -2.23 -50.01 6.70
CA HIS A 9 -3.06 -48.84 6.31
C HIS A 9 -2.39 -47.51 6.55
N THR A 10 -1.55 -47.38 7.59
CA THR A 10 -0.77 -46.14 7.81
C THR A 10 0.35 -45.96 6.77
N ALA A 11 0.99 -47.01 6.33
CA ALA A 11 2.01 -46.94 5.27
C ALA A 11 1.42 -46.56 3.90
N GLN A 12 0.21 -47.05 3.58
CA GLN A 12 -0.49 -46.67 2.33
C GLN A 12 -0.98 -45.24 2.35
N CYS A 13 -1.46 -44.67 3.47
CA CYS A 13 -1.85 -43.28 3.58
C CYS A 13 -0.65 -42.32 3.45
N PHE A 14 0.52 -42.69 3.97
CA PHE A 14 1.76 -41.90 3.80
C PHE A 14 2.28 -41.93 2.36
N ALA A 15 2.17 -43.04 1.65
CA ALA A 15 2.63 -43.19 0.27
C ALA A 15 1.71 -42.37 -0.69
N VAL A 16 0.39 -42.34 -0.46
CA VAL A 16 -0.56 -41.55 -1.25
C VAL A 16 -0.39 -40.07 -0.95
N GLY A 17 -0.19 -39.65 0.30
CA GLY A 17 0.08 -38.25 0.67
C GLY A 17 1.38 -37.72 0.05
N ALA A 18 2.46 -38.50 0.05
CA ALA A 18 3.74 -38.12 -0.56
C ALA A 18 3.65 -38.04 -2.11
N ALA A 19 2.85 -38.89 -2.75
CA ALA A 19 2.63 -38.85 -4.20
C ALA A 19 1.79 -37.63 -4.63
N VAL A 20 0.82 -37.20 -3.82
CA VAL A 20 0.03 -35.98 -4.10
C VAL A 20 0.88 -34.71 -3.93
N TRP A 21 1.82 -34.69 -2.96
CA TRP A 21 2.74 -33.55 -2.80
C TRP A 21 3.79 -33.48 -3.94
N ALA A 22 4.20 -34.61 -4.49
CA ALA A 22 5.13 -34.63 -5.62
C ALA A 22 4.51 -34.16 -6.95
N LEU A 23 3.18 -34.22 -7.09
CA LEU A 23 2.48 -33.73 -8.28
C LEU A 23 2.21 -32.22 -8.29
N MET A 24 2.37 -31.52 -7.15
CA MET A 24 2.22 -30.06 -7.07
C MET A 24 3.52 -29.27 -7.35
N ALA A 25 4.64 -29.93 -7.63
CA ALA A 25 5.95 -29.30 -7.71
C ALA A 25 6.49 -29.04 -9.13
N CYS A 26 5.71 -29.27 -10.20
CA CYS A 26 6.13 -28.96 -11.57
C CYS A 26 5.05 -28.16 -12.30
N SER A 27 4.95 -26.87 -12.03
CA SER A 27 4.41 -25.97 -13.04
C SER A 27 5.44 -25.90 -14.18
N PRO A 28 5.07 -26.18 -15.45
CA PRO A 28 6.01 -26.04 -16.55
C PRO A 28 6.58 -24.64 -16.57
N GLN A 29 7.90 -24.52 -16.65
CA GLN A 29 8.56 -23.22 -16.73
C GLN A 29 8.06 -22.50 -17.99
N ALA A 30 7.56 -21.28 -17.85
CA ALA A 30 7.11 -20.48 -18.96
C ALA A 30 8.27 -20.26 -19.96
N VAL A 31 7.99 -20.44 -21.24
CA VAL A 31 8.97 -20.25 -22.31
C VAL A 31 8.43 -19.30 -23.37
N VAL A 32 9.33 -18.54 -23.98
CA VAL A 32 8.96 -17.66 -25.09
C VAL A 32 8.61 -18.52 -26.32
N PRO A 33 7.46 -18.28 -26.97
CA PRO A 33 7.07 -19.01 -28.18
C PRO A 33 8.06 -18.80 -29.32
N GLU A 34 8.64 -19.90 -29.88
CA GLU A 34 9.69 -19.84 -30.89
C GLU A 34 9.18 -19.37 -32.26
N ASN A 35 7.90 -19.69 -32.60
CA ASN A 35 7.32 -19.46 -33.94
C ASN A 35 6.24 -18.39 -33.93
N ALA A 36 6.40 -17.33 -33.11
CA ALA A 36 5.42 -16.26 -33.02
C ALA A 36 5.51 -15.28 -34.20
N THR A 37 4.41 -15.06 -34.91
CA THR A 37 4.30 -14.08 -35.99
C THR A 37 4.21 -12.67 -35.42
N ALA A 38 5.05 -11.75 -35.89
CA ALA A 38 5.01 -10.36 -35.46
C ALA A 38 3.74 -9.66 -36.00
N THR A 39 3.13 -8.85 -35.14
CA THR A 39 2.02 -7.95 -35.50
C THR A 39 2.40 -6.49 -35.26
N ASN A 40 1.72 -5.57 -35.96
CA ASN A 40 1.80 -4.14 -35.68
C ASN A 40 0.70 -3.66 -34.68
N GLU A 41 -0.15 -4.57 -34.23
CA GLU A 41 -1.18 -4.27 -33.23
C GLU A 41 -0.52 -3.92 -31.90
N GLN A 42 -0.92 -2.79 -31.28
CA GLN A 42 -0.51 -2.46 -29.93
C GLN A 42 -1.28 -3.34 -28.93
N VAL A 43 -0.54 -4.01 -28.05
CA VAL A 43 -1.17 -4.83 -27.01
C VAL A 43 -1.97 -3.95 -26.03
N ALA A 44 -3.19 -4.34 -25.71
CA ALA A 44 -3.97 -3.73 -24.65
C ALA A 44 -3.61 -4.39 -23.31
N ILE A 45 -3.13 -3.61 -22.35
CA ILE A 45 -2.70 -4.08 -21.01
C ILE A 45 -3.32 -3.25 -19.91
N TYR A 46 -3.42 -3.84 -18.71
CA TYR A 46 -3.80 -3.16 -17.48
C TYR A 46 -2.95 -3.66 -16.31
N PRO A 47 -2.38 -2.76 -15.48
CA PRO A 47 -2.20 -1.33 -15.73
C PRO A 47 -1.37 -1.06 -16.99
N ASP A 48 -1.46 0.16 -17.52
CA ASP A 48 -0.61 0.55 -18.66
C ASP A 48 0.78 0.95 -18.15
N TYR A 49 1.75 0.05 -18.32
CA TYR A 49 3.13 0.22 -17.86
C TYR A 49 4.09 0.69 -18.98
N ARG A 50 3.57 1.17 -20.09
CA ARG A 50 4.43 1.67 -21.17
C ARG A 50 5.05 3.00 -20.82
N ASP A 51 6.32 3.17 -21.13
CA ASP A 51 7.08 4.42 -21.01
C ASP A 51 7.03 5.04 -19.58
N ILE A 52 7.05 4.18 -18.56
CA ILE A 52 7.13 4.59 -17.16
C ILE A 52 8.51 4.36 -16.58
N THR A 53 8.82 5.06 -15.49
CA THR A 53 9.99 4.79 -14.66
C THR A 53 9.57 4.07 -13.39
N ILE A 54 10.26 2.98 -13.03
CA ILE A 54 10.01 2.22 -11.81
C ILE A 54 11.21 2.26 -10.87
N PRO A 55 11.00 2.14 -9.55
CA PRO A 55 12.09 1.99 -8.58
C PRO A 55 12.84 0.67 -8.76
N ALA A 56 14.13 0.67 -8.42
CA ALA A 56 14.98 -0.51 -8.57
C ALA A 56 14.67 -1.66 -7.60
N ASN A 57 13.84 -1.43 -6.58
CA ASN A 57 13.45 -2.44 -5.58
C ASN A 57 11.94 -2.70 -5.52
N ILE A 58 11.19 -2.33 -6.55
CA ILE A 58 9.73 -2.55 -6.58
C ILE A 58 9.37 -4.02 -6.77
N ALA A 59 8.23 -4.45 -6.23
CA ALA A 59 7.64 -5.77 -6.50
C ALA A 59 7.37 -5.99 -7.99
N PRO A 60 7.23 -7.25 -8.45
CA PRO A 60 6.91 -7.55 -9.84
C PRO A 60 5.71 -6.76 -10.37
N LEU A 61 5.84 -6.21 -11.57
CA LEU A 61 4.74 -5.55 -12.27
C LEU A 61 3.84 -6.62 -12.90
N ASN A 62 2.84 -7.10 -12.17
CA ASN A 62 1.87 -8.03 -12.74
C ASN A 62 1.05 -7.33 -13.82
N ILE A 63 0.87 -7.97 -14.95
CA ILE A 63 0.23 -7.41 -16.15
C ILE A 63 -1.00 -8.23 -16.47
N GLN A 64 -2.15 -7.59 -16.64
CA GLN A 64 -3.30 -8.23 -17.27
C GLN A 64 -3.34 -7.84 -18.75
N VAL A 65 -3.19 -8.82 -19.63
CA VAL A 65 -3.37 -8.64 -21.07
C VAL A 65 -4.87 -8.60 -21.37
N LYS A 66 -5.31 -7.55 -22.06
CA LYS A 66 -6.71 -7.32 -22.46
C LYS A 66 -6.94 -7.57 -23.96
N SER A 67 -5.89 -7.77 -24.75
CA SER A 67 -5.99 -8.18 -26.14
C SER A 67 -6.56 -9.60 -26.24
N ALA A 68 -7.20 -9.94 -27.37
CA ALA A 68 -7.75 -11.27 -27.61
C ALA A 68 -6.64 -12.33 -27.65
N GLY A 69 -6.89 -13.49 -27.06
CA GLY A 69 -6.01 -14.66 -27.02
C GLY A 69 -6.54 -15.69 -26.03
N SER A 70 -6.15 -16.94 -26.17
CA SER A 70 -6.47 -18.07 -25.29
C SER A 70 -5.36 -18.31 -24.26
N GLU A 71 -4.11 -18.03 -24.65
CA GLU A 71 -2.94 -18.10 -23.78
C GLU A 71 -2.05 -16.89 -24.02
N PHE A 72 -1.29 -16.51 -23.00
CA PHE A 72 -0.41 -15.35 -23.04
C PHE A 72 0.94 -15.67 -22.43
N VAL A 73 1.98 -15.07 -23.01
CA VAL A 73 3.35 -15.10 -22.45
C VAL A 73 3.90 -13.69 -22.40
N GLY A 74 4.53 -13.34 -21.27
CA GLY A 74 5.26 -12.09 -21.08
C GLY A 74 6.74 -12.38 -20.84
N CYS A 75 7.61 -11.70 -21.57
CA CYS A 75 9.05 -11.71 -21.39
C CYS A 75 9.52 -10.29 -21.05
N VAL A 76 10.18 -10.14 -19.90
CA VAL A 76 10.81 -8.89 -19.45
C VAL A 76 12.30 -9.13 -19.40
N GLU A 77 13.09 -8.32 -20.11
CA GLU A 77 14.53 -8.56 -20.27
C GLU A 77 15.37 -7.29 -20.12
N CYS A 78 16.59 -7.45 -19.63
CA CYS A 78 17.65 -6.45 -19.62
C CYS A 78 19.00 -7.13 -19.95
N GLY A 79 19.60 -6.80 -21.09
CA GLY A 79 20.80 -7.45 -21.56
C GLY A 79 20.58 -8.97 -21.78
N ASN A 80 21.33 -9.79 -21.07
CA ASN A 80 21.22 -11.26 -21.17
C ASN A 80 20.26 -11.87 -20.13
N ASN A 81 19.75 -11.08 -19.21
CA ASN A 81 18.86 -11.53 -18.12
C ASN A 81 17.41 -11.31 -18.50
N ARG A 82 16.55 -12.29 -18.20
CA ARG A 82 15.13 -12.22 -18.49
C ARG A 82 14.30 -12.96 -17.47
N VAL A 83 13.05 -12.51 -17.31
CA VAL A 83 12.00 -13.19 -16.53
C VAL A 83 10.81 -13.43 -17.44
N ILE A 84 10.23 -14.60 -17.38
CA ILE A 84 9.12 -15.02 -18.24
C ILE A 84 7.95 -15.42 -17.36
N ALA A 85 6.74 -14.99 -17.72
CA ALA A 85 5.50 -15.44 -17.13
C ALA A 85 4.54 -15.93 -18.22
N ALA A 86 3.69 -16.87 -17.88
CA ALA A 86 2.60 -17.34 -18.74
C ALA A 86 1.25 -17.19 -18.02
N ALA A 87 0.17 -17.02 -18.77
CA ALA A 87 -1.19 -16.94 -18.31
C ALA A 87 -2.13 -17.62 -19.30
N GLY A 88 -3.25 -18.14 -18.79
CA GLY A 88 -4.37 -18.63 -19.61
C GLY A 88 -5.32 -17.50 -20.04
N GLU A 89 -6.59 -17.85 -20.25
CA GLU A 89 -7.64 -16.94 -20.75
C GLU A 89 -7.86 -15.67 -19.90
N ASP A 90 -7.53 -15.70 -18.59
CA ASP A 90 -7.60 -14.54 -17.72
C ASP A 90 -6.59 -13.45 -18.07
N GLY A 91 -5.54 -13.82 -18.82
CA GLY A 91 -4.47 -12.93 -19.28
C GLY A 91 -3.62 -12.33 -18.17
N VAL A 92 -3.64 -12.89 -16.93
CA VAL A 92 -2.92 -12.32 -15.79
C VAL A 92 -1.51 -12.91 -15.70
N LEU A 93 -0.54 -12.17 -16.21
CA LEU A 93 0.88 -12.51 -16.10
C LEU A 93 1.42 -12.14 -14.73
N GLN A 94 1.91 -13.14 -14.00
CA GLN A 94 2.54 -12.97 -12.69
C GLN A 94 4.00 -13.41 -12.78
N PHE A 95 4.91 -12.45 -12.60
CA PHE A 95 6.34 -12.73 -12.66
C PHE A 95 6.87 -13.25 -11.32
N ASP A 96 7.77 -14.24 -11.35
CA ASP A 96 8.42 -14.75 -10.13
C ASP A 96 9.19 -13.65 -9.41
N SER A 97 8.91 -13.47 -8.12
CA SER A 97 9.47 -12.38 -7.32
C SER A 97 10.98 -12.47 -7.14
N THR A 98 11.54 -13.70 -7.11
CA THR A 98 12.97 -13.91 -6.94
C THR A 98 13.72 -13.55 -8.22
N GLU A 99 13.23 -14.03 -9.37
CA GLU A 99 13.82 -13.75 -10.67
C GLU A 99 13.65 -12.26 -11.04
N TRP A 100 12.50 -11.67 -10.70
CA TRP A 100 12.26 -10.23 -10.87
C TRP A 100 13.27 -9.38 -10.12
N LYS A 101 13.52 -9.68 -8.83
CA LYS A 101 14.51 -8.94 -8.03
C LYS A 101 15.92 -9.05 -8.62
N LYS A 102 16.31 -10.22 -9.12
CA LYS A 102 17.60 -10.39 -9.80
C LYS A 102 17.68 -9.54 -11.06
N LEU A 103 16.62 -9.55 -11.87
CA LEU A 103 16.55 -8.72 -13.08
C LEU A 103 16.68 -7.23 -12.77
N LEU A 104 15.97 -6.72 -11.74
CA LEU A 104 16.04 -5.31 -11.35
C LEU A 104 17.42 -4.88 -10.85
N ILE A 105 18.15 -5.75 -10.15
CA ILE A 105 19.53 -5.46 -9.73
C ILE A 105 20.42 -5.15 -10.95
N ASP A 106 20.29 -5.94 -12.03
CA ASP A 106 21.08 -5.78 -13.23
C ASP A 106 20.58 -4.65 -14.14
N ALA A 107 19.30 -4.32 -14.04
CA ALA A 107 18.62 -3.28 -14.81
C ALA A 107 18.70 -1.88 -14.19
N ARG A 108 19.28 -1.72 -13.01
CA ARG A 108 19.37 -0.44 -12.31
C ARG A 108 20.00 0.66 -13.19
N GLY A 109 19.24 1.73 -13.45
CA GLY A 109 19.63 2.83 -14.33
C GLY A 109 19.61 2.48 -15.82
N LYS A 110 18.90 1.42 -16.22
CA LYS A 110 18.73 0.97 -17.61
C LYS A 110 17.27 0.73 -17.93
N ASP A 111 16.99 0.41 -19.19
CA ASP A 111 15.66 0.03 -19.64
C ASP A 111 15.44 -1.48 -19.52
N LEU A 112 14.26 -1.86 -19.08
CA LEU A 112 13.67 -3.18 -19.34
C LEU A 112 12.97 -3.16 -20.69
N ASN A 113 13.13 -4.22 -21.46
CA ASN A 113 12.37 -4.43 -22.68
C ASN A 113 11.29 -5.48 -22.42
N VAL A 114 10.03 -5.11 -22.63
CA VAL A 114 8.87 -5.97 -22.38
C VAL A 114 8.26 -6.41 -23.69
N THR A 115 8.19 -7.72 -23.90
CA THR A 115 7.58 -8.34 -25.09
C THR A 115 6.44 -9.25 -24.64
N LEU A 116 5.26 -9.06 -25.21
CA LEU A 116 4.07 -9.85 -24.93
C LEU A 116 3.67 -10.68 -26.16
N TYR A 117 3.13 -11.86 -25.87
CA TYR A 117 2.68 -12.82 -26.88
C TYR A 117 1.25 -13.27 -26.52
N ALA A 118 0.45 -13.57 -27.54
CA ALA A 118 -0.86 -14.18 -27.38
C ALA A 118 -1.01 -15.35 -28.36
N GLU A 119 -1.64 -16.42 -27.88
CA GLU A 119 -2.09 -17.51 -28.75
C GLU A 119 -3.45 -17.14 -29.35
N ARG A 120 -3.57 -17.17 -30.68
CA ARG A 120 -4.79 -16.86 -31.43
C ARG A 120 -5.02 -17.92 -32.50
N ASN A 121 -6.13 -18.63 -32.39
CA ASN A 121 -6.51 -19.66 -33.39
C ASN A 121 -5.42 -20.73 -33.66
N GLY A 122 -4.72 -21.18 -32.61
CA GLY A 122 -3.67 -22.19 -32.70
C GLY A 122 -2.30 -21.64 -33.14
N ALA A 123 -2.11 -20.33 -33.24
CA ALA A 123 -0.86 -19.70 -33.63
C ALA A 123 -0.46 -18.57 -32.64
N TRP A 124 0.86 -18.48 -32.39
CA TRP A 124 1.39 -17.42 -31.53
C TRP A 124 1.61 -16.12 -32.30
N VAL A 125 1.17 -15.01 -31.71
CA VAL A 125 1.38 -13.65 -32.17
C VAL A 125 2.28 -12.90 -31.22
N ARG A 126 3.28 -12.19 -31.72
CA ARG A 126 4.20 -11.33 -30.95
C ARG A 126 3.82 -9.87 -31.16
N PHE A 127 3.50 -9.18 -30.10
CA PHE A 127 3.24 -7.74 -30.11
C PHE A 127 4.53 -6.90 -30.14
N PRO A 128 4.45 -5.63 -30.58
CA PRO A 128 5.56 -4.69 -30.48
C PRO A 128 6.02 -4.57 -29.03
N SER A 129 7.34 -4.65 -28.81
CA SER A 129 7.93 -4.48 -27.49
C SER A 129 7.85 -3.02 -27.03
N TYR A 130 7.80 -2.81 -25.72
CA TYR A 130 7.86 -1.50 -25.10
C TYR A 130 8.89 -1.46 -23.97
N LYS A 131 9.25 -0.25 -23.52
CA LYS A 131 10.27 -0.04 -22.51
C LYS A 131 9.69 0.39 -21.17
N ILE A 132 10.42 0.05 -20.12
CA ILE A 132 10.23 0.52 -18.75
C ILE A 132 11.59 0.95 -18.23
N GLU A 133 11.76 2.19 -17.81
CA GLU A 133 12.99 2.67 -17.22
C GLU A 133 13.10 2.20 -15.77
N VAL A 134 14.26 1.70 -15.34
CA VAL A 134 14.54 1.38 -13.94
C VAL A 134 15.40 2.49 -13.35
N ALA A 135 14.89 3.15 -12.32
CA ALA A 135 15.63 4.19 -11.59
C ALA A 135 16.92 3.64 -10.96
N LYS A 136 17.86 4.52 -10.67
CA LYS A 136 19.07 4.17 -9.92
C LYS A 136 18.80 4.02 -8.43
N GLU A 137 17.80 4.74 -7.94
CA GLU A 137 17.44 4.87 -6.54
C GLU A 137 16.41 3.82 -6.14
N ASP A 138 16.50 3.41 -4.88
CA ASP A 138 15.48 2.61 -4.22
C ASP A 138 14.40 3.52 -3.61
N ILE A 139 13.18 3.00 -3.50
CA ILE A 139 12.14 3.63 -2.67
C ILE A 139 12.15 3.04 -1.26
N ASN A 140 11.52 3.74 -0.33
CA ASN A 140 11.24 3.17 0.99
C ASN A 140 10.33 1.96 0.83
N ARG A 141 10.71 0.86 1.48
CA ARG A 141 10.03 -0.44 1.35
C ARG A 141 8.55 -0.41 1.70
N TYR A 142 8.13 0.44 2.64
CA TYR A 142 6.78 0.42 3.17
C TYR A 142 6.00 1.68 2.83
N LEU A 143 4.75 1.48 2.41
CA LEU A 143 3.76 2.53 2.21
C LEU A 143 2.61 2.31 3.18
N SER A 144 2.27 3.34 3.95
CA SER A 144 1.05 3.32 4.77
C SER A 144 -0.05 4.16 4.14
N TYR A 145 -1.27 3.66 4.26
CA TYR A 145 -2.44 4.31 3.70
C TYR A 145 -3.67 4.05 4.56
N ARG A 146 -4.64 4.92 4.45
CA ARG A 146 -5.98 4.71 4.97
C ARG A 146 -6.86 4.16 3.86
N LEU A 147 -7.56 3.06 4.14
CA LEU A 147 -8.64 2.56 3.30
C LEU A 147 -9.97 2.94 3.94
N ILE A 148 -10.86 3.52 3.16
CA ILE A 148 -12.19 3.94 3.57
C ILE A 148 -13.17 3.55 2.47
N GLU A 149 -14.23 2.82 2.85
CA GLU A 149 -15.30 2.48 1.93
C GLU A 149 -16.10 3.73 1.54
N PRO A 150 -16.52 3.84 0.28
CA PRO A 150 -17.25 5.02 -0.17
C PRO A 150 -18.63 5.15 0.47
N SER A 151 -18.95 6.33 0.87
CA SER A 151 -20.21 6.97 1.25
C SER A 151 -20.98 6.42 2.47
N TYR A 152 -21.67 5.30 2.43
CA TYR A 152 -22.68 4.98 3.46
C TYR A 152 -22.20 4.09 4.59
N GLU A 153 -21.06 3.49 4.48
CA GLU A 153 -20.46 2.63 5.52
C GLU A 153 -19.81 3.40 6.67
N LEU A 154 -19.83 4.72 6.61
CA LEU A 154 -19.50 5.70 7.64
C LEU A 154 -18.64 5.14 8.77
N TYR A 155 -17.31 5.12 8.57
CA TYR A 155 -16.34 4.67 9.58
C TYR A 155 -16.38 3.18 9.94
N ARG A 156 -17.44 2.43 9.57
CA ARG A 156 -17.56 1.01 9.90
C ARG A 156 -16.45 0.19 9.26
N GLN A 157 -16.22 0.38 7.94
CA GLN A 157 -15.18 -0.30 7.18
C GLN A 157 -14.04 0.69 6.84
N MET A 158 -13.24 0.97 7.84
CA MET A 158 -12.12 1.90 7.73
C MET A 158 -10.90 1.31 8.43
N GLY A 159 -9.74 1.47 7.84
CA GLY A 159 -8.50 1.00 8.45
C GLY A 159 -7.26 1.74 7.99
N LEU A 160 -6.19 1.57 8.75
CA LEU A 160 -4.83 1.95 8.41
C LEU A 160 -4.04 0.68 8.11
N TYR A 161 -3.36 0.67 6.99
CA TYR A 161 -2.61 -0.47 6.48
C TYR A 161 -1.20 -0.05 6.11
N GLN A 162 -0.29 -1.01 6.16
CA GLN A 162 1.07 -0.89 5.68
C GLN A 162 1.32 -1.94 4.60
N ARG A 163 1.65 -1.48 3.39
CA ARG A 163 1.99 -2.34 2.26
C ARG A 163 3.49 -2.45 2.09
N ASP A 164 3.98 -3.66 1.86
CA ASP A 164 5.33 -3.92 1.38
C ASP A 164 5.40 -3.64 -0.12
N LEU A 165 6.24 -2.69 -0.54
CA LEU A 165 6.41 -2.32 -1.95
C LEU A 165 7.44 -3.19 -2.68
N GLU A 166 8.26 -3.95 -1.95
CA GLU A 166 9.18 -4.96 -2.52
C GLU A 166 8.52 -6.33 -2.69
N GLY A 167 7.27 -6.44 -2.23
CA GLY A 167 6.42 -7.61 -2.29
C GLY A 167 4.95 -7.23 -2.37
N PHE A 168 4.07 -8.15 -1.95
CA PHE A 168 2.62 -7.93 -2.00
C PHE A 168 1.96 -7.96 -0.63
N ASP A 169 2.75 -8.13 0.44
CA ASP A 169 2.24 -8.23 1.80
C ASP A 169 1.58 -6.92 2.25
N VAL A 170 0.42 -7.05 2.87
CA VAL A 170 -0.29 -5.96 3.53
C VAL A 170 -0.49 -6.32 4.99
N LYS A 171 -0.05 -5.42 5.88
CA LYS A 171 -0.26 -5.54 7.33
C LYS A 171 -1.31 -4.54 7.79
N THR A 172 -2.26 -4.99 8.59
CA THR A 172 -3.19 -4.13 9.29
C THR A 172 -2.48 -3.43 10.44
N ILE A 173 -2.53 -2.10 10.48
CA ILE A 173 -2.12 -1.30 11.63
C ILE A 173 -3.31 -1.13 12.57
N TYR A 174 -4.47 -0.76 12.02
CA TYR A 174 -5.72 -0.58 12.75
C TYR A 174 -6.92 -0.80 11.84
N GLU A 175 -7.99 -1.41 12.37
CA GLU A 175 -9.27 -1.59 11.66
C GLU A 175 -10.44 -1.30 12.59
N ASN A 176 -11.35 -0.42 12.16
CA ASN A 176 -12.55 -0.09 12.90
C ASN A 176 -13.54 -1.26 13.00
N ASN A 177 -13.69 -2.04 11.92
CA ASN A 177 -14.67 -3.12 11.81
C ASN A 177 -14.52 -4.24 12.86
N ARG A 178 -13.37 -4.36 13.50
CA ARG A 178 -13.12 -5.35 14.58
C ARG A 178 -13.79 -4.98 15.89
N THR A 179 -13.94 -3.68 16.17
CA THR A 179 -14.42 -3.17 17.46
C THR A 179 -15.46 -2.07 17.28
N PHE A 180 -16.00 -1.90 16.08
CA PHE A 180 -16.93 -0.84 15.77
C PHE A 180 -18.30 -1.11 16.41
N GLU A 181 -18.74 -0.18 17.27
CA GLU A 181 -20.11 -0.05 17.68
C GLU A 181 -20.66 1.27 17.10
N SER A 182 -21.82 1.24 16.46
CA SER A 182 -22.38 2.41 15.77
C SER A 182 -22.57 3.63 16.68
N LYS A 183 -22.80 3.40 17.97
CA LYS A 183 -22.89 4.47 18.98
C LYS A 183 -21.56 5.19 19.24
N ASP A 184 -20.43 4.53 19.00
CA ASP A 184 -19.10 5.05 19.31
C ASP A 184 -18.63 6.09 18.28
N ASN A 185 -19.21 6.01 17.06
CA ASN A 185 -18.97 6.95 15.95
C ASN A 185 -17.47 7.30 15.77
N HIS A 186 -16.60 6.30 15.93
CA HIS A 186 -15.17 6.55 15.87
C HIS A 186 -14.63 6.45 14.45
N CYS A 187 -13.77 7.38 14.11
CA CYS A 187 -13.02 7.47 12.86
C CYS A 187 -11.53 7.41 13.16
N VAL A 188 -10.75 6.79 12.30
CA VAL A 188 -9.29 6.77 12.37
C VAL A 188 -8.69 7.49 11.17
N ASN A 189 -7.73 8.36 11.42
CA ASN A 189 -7.00 9.07 10.35
C ASN A 189 -5.72 9.73 10.88
N CYS A 190 -5.18 10.65 10.07
CA CYS A 190 -4.07 11.53 10.43
C CYS A 190 -2.84 10.76 10.89
N HIS A 191 -2.49 9.67 10.19
CA HIS A 191 -1.26 8.95 10.47
C HIS A 191 -0.03 9.73 10.00
N ASN A 192 1.02 9.67 10.80
CA ASN A 192 2.28 10.32 10.51
C ASN A 192 3.45 9.50 11.05
N TYR A 193 4.58 9.54 10.37
CA TYR A 193 5.82 8.88 10.75
C TYR A 193 6.90 9.90 11.09
N GLN A 194 7.72 9.62 12.11
CA GLN A 194 8.89 10.43 12.36
C GLN A 194 9.96 10.12 11.31
N ASN A 195 10.29 11.09 10.47
CA ASN A 195 11.32 10.98 9.44
C ASN A 195 11.22 9.66 8.63
N TYR A 196 10.01 9.29 8.23
CA TYR A 196 9.70 8.07 7.45
C TYR A 196 10.07 6.74 8.13
N SER A 197 10.42 6.75 9.42
CA SER A 197 10.81 5.54 10.16
C SER A 197 9.59 4.71 10.52
N THR A 198 9.57 3.43 10.12
CA THR A 198 8.50 2.48 10.49
C THR A 198 8.48 2.11 11.98
N LYS A 199 9.48 2.53 12.75
CA LYS A 199 9.56 2.30 14.20
C LYS A 199 8.78 3.32 15.02
N ARG A 200 8.48 4.48 14.44
CA ARG A 200 7.81 5.59 15.14
C ARG A 200 6.70 6.15 14.28
N MET A 201 5.49 5.85 14.70
CA MET A 201 4.25 6.23 14.03
C MET A 201 3.25 6.78 15.04
N LEU A 202 2.39 7.67 14.61
CA LEU A 202 1.19 8.04 15.33
C LEU A 202 -0.01 8.13 14.39
N PHE A 203 -1.21 8.00 14.96
CA PHE A 203 -2.47 8.26 14.26
C PHE A 203 -3.53 8.72 15.25
N HIS A 204 -4.56 9.40 14.75
CA HIS A 204 -5.62 9.97 15.58
C HIS A 204 -6.92 9.16 15.44
N VAL A 205 -7.53 8.86 16.59
CA VAL A 205 -8.87 8.25 16.70
C VAL A 205 -9.84 9.31 17.20
N ARG A 206 -11.00 9.44 16.56
CA ARG A 206 -12.10 10.33 16.96
C ARG A 206 -13.25 9.54 17.59
N GLY A 207 -14.23 10.24 18.16
CA GLY A 207 -15.41 9.66 18.79
C GLY A 207 -15.20 9.32 20.26
N GLU A 208 -16.02 8.41 20.80
CA GLU A 208 -16.04 8.02 22.22
C GLU A 208 -14.67 7.57 22.75
N HIS A 209 -13.90 6.85 21.90
CA HIS A 209 -12.57 6.38 22.25
C HIS A 209 -11.45 7.29 21.71
N GLY A 210 -11.76 8.58 21.49
CA GLY A 210 -10.88 9.56 20.90
C GLY A 210 -9.52 9.67 21.58
N GLY A 211 -8.50 10.02 20.82
CA GLY A 211 -7.12 10.24 21.26
C GLY A 211 -6.12 9.97 20.16
N THR A 212 -4.87 10.31 20.39
CA THR A 212 -3.76 10.01 19.49
C THR A 212 -3.02 8.79 19.98
N VAL A 213 -2.92 7.78 19.11
CA VAL A 213 -2.16 6.56 19.37
C VAL A 213 -0.73 6.78 18.89
N PHE A 214 0.23 6.59 19.78
CA PHE A 214 1.66 6.58 19.50
C PHE A 214 2.15 5.14 19.45
N ILE A 215 2.90 4.80 18.44
CA ILE A 215 3.64 3.55 18.30
C ILE A 215 5.11 3.91 18.25
N GLU A 216 5.85 3.58 19.29
CA GLU A 216 7.26 3.92 19.44
C GLU A 216 8.05 2.66 19.81
N ASP A 217 8.89 2.18 18.90
CA ASP A 217 9.72 0.98 19.07
C ASP A 217 8.92 -0.27 19.56
N GLY A 218 7.75 -0.47 18.98
CA GLY A 218 6.83 -1.57 19.30
C GLY A 218 5.94 -1.36 20.53
N LYS A 219 6.08 -0.26 21.25
CA LYS A 219 5.17 0.12 22.33
C LYS A 219 4.02 0.94 21.79
N VAL A 220 2.81 0.62 22.20
CA VAL A 220 1.58 1.29 21.78
C VAL A 220 0.99 2.02 22.99
N GLU A 221 0.75 3.32 22.85
CA GLU A 221 0.15 4.15 23.89
C GLU A 221 -0.87 5.12 23.27
N LYS A 222 -2.06 5.19 23.84
CA LYS A 222 -3.06 6.21 23.50
C LYS A 222 -2.95 7.39 24.46
N ARG A 223 -2.82 8.60 23.92
CA ARG A 223 -2.74 9.86 24.66
C ARG A 223 -3.91 10.75 24.28
N VAL A 224 -4.58 11.30 25.28
CA VAL A 224 -5.70 12.22 25.06
C VAL A 224 -5.19 13.64 25.27
N MET A 225 -5.11 14.41 24.17
CA MET A 225 -4.70 15.81 24.17
C MET A 225 -5.96 16.68 24.07
N LYS A 226 -6.62 16.87 25.20
CA LYS A 226 -7.82 17.69 25.33
C LYS A 226 -7.76 18.46 26.64
N SER A 227 -8.03 19.76 26.61
CA SER A 227 -8.19 20.60 27.77
C SER A 227 -9.14 21.74 27.43
N ASP A 228 -9.58 22.50 28.43
CA ASP A 228 -10.46 23.65 28.22
C ASP A 228 -9.82 24.78 27.38
N SER A 229 -8.49 24.78 27.26
CA SER A 229 -7.73 25.76 26.46
C SER A 229 -7.55 25.35 24.99
N ILE A 230 -7.91 24.10 24.62
CA ILE A 230 -7.75 23.54 23.27
C ILE A 230 -9.12 23.46 22.60
N LEU A 231 -9.22 23.98 21.38
CA LEU A 231 -10.48 24.11 20.64
C LEU A 231 -11.19 22.76 20.43
N ALA A 232 -10.44 21.72 20.02
CA ALA A 232 -10.93 20.39 19.70
C ALA A 232 -9.82 19.35 19.89
N GLY A 233 -10.05 18.09 19.51
CA GLY A 233 -9.00 17.05 19.49
C GLY A 233 -7.85 17.38 18.56
N ALA A 234 -6.64 16.92 18.88
CA ALA A 234 -5.44 17.12 18.08
C ALA A 234 -5.51 16.29 16.78
N THR A 235 -5.47 16.95 15.63
CA THR A 235 -5.56 16.35 14.28
C THR A 235 -4.39 16.80 13.41
N TYR A 236 -4.26 16.25 12.20
CA TYR A 236 -3.23 16.61 11.21
C TYR A 236 -1.82 16.74 11.81
N PRO A 237 -1.30 15.66 12.43
CA PRO A 237 0.01 15.68 13.08
C PRO A 237 1.16 15.83 12.11
N THR A 238 2.21 16.49 12.54
CA THR A 238 3.51 16.45 11.91
C THR A 238 4.57 16.24 12.99
N TRP A 239 5.36 15.17 12.86
CA TRP A 239 6.43 14.85 13.81
C TRP A 239 7.70 15.57 13.44
N HIS A 240 8.38 16.16 14.43
CA HIS A 240 9.67 16.78 14.23
C HIS A 240 10.71 15.74 13.73
N PRO A 241 11.55 16.05 12.74
CA PRO A 241 12.44 15.07 12.12
C PRO A 241 13.34 14.32 13.10
N THR A 242 13.86 14.98 14.14
CA THR A 242 14.85 14.41 15.05
C THR A 242 14.51 14.48 16.53
N ARG A 243 13.50 15.30 16.93
CA ARG A 243 13.08 15.46 18.34
C ARG A 243 11.74 14.78 18.56
N ASN A 244 11.44 14.43 19.79
CA ASN A 244 10.16 13.84 20.16
C ASN A 244 9.06 14.90 20.32
N TRP A 245 8.94 15.78 19.34
CA TRP A 245 7.98 16.88 19.28
C TRP A 245 7.00 16.66 18.13
N VAL A 246 5.74 16.93 18.37
CA VAL A 246 4.69 16.86 17.37
C VAL A 246 3.93 18.18 17.33
N VAL A 247 3.64 18.68 16.16
CA VAL A 247 2.69 19.78 15.97
C VAL A 247 1.43 19.23 15.35
N PHE A 248 0.29 19.67 15.85
CA PHE A 248 -1.04 19.32 15.37
C PHE A 248 -1.80 20.58 15.00
N SER A 249 -2.88 20.44 14.26
CA SER A 249 -3.96 21.39 14.32
C SER A 249 -5.12 20.87 15.15
N SER A 250 -5.84 21.76 15.82
CA SER A 250 -7.05 21.46 16.58
C SER A 250 -8.23 22.06 15.83
N ASN A 251 -8.98 21.22 15.10
CA ASN A 251 -10.00 21.68 14.17
C ASN A 251 -11.41 21.43 14.70
N GLN A 252 -12.24 22.46 14.70
CA GLN A 252 -13.67 22.35 14.90
C GLN A 252 -14.34 22.10 13.55
N THR A 253 -14.64 20.85 13.26
CA THR A 253 -15.02 20.36 11.94
C THR A 253 -16.49 19.99 11.90
N GLY A 254 -17.20 20.39 10.81
CA GLY A 254 -18.50 19.86 10.41
C GLY A 254 -18.39 18.96 9.19
N GLN A 255 -19.28 17.97 9.08
CA GLN A 255 -19.39 17.09 7.93
C GLN A 255 -20.81 17.08 7.39
N THR A 256 -20.93 17.17 6.07
CA THR A 256 -22.20 17.03 5.36
C THR A 256 -22.12 15.90 4.36
N PHE A 257 -23.13 15.03 4.35
CA PHE A 257 -23.22 13.89 3.44
C PHE A 257 -24.28 14.15 2.37
N HIS A 258 -23.92 14.01 1.10
CA HIS A 258 -24.76 14.26 -0.04
C HIS A 258 -25.18 12.96 -0.75
N ILE A 259 -26.47 12.66 -0.76
CA ILE A 259 -27.00 11.43 -1.38
C ILE A 259 -26.93 11.52 -2.92
N ARG A 260 -27.28 12.67 -3.50
CA ARG A 260 -27.44 12.87 -4.95
C ARG A 260 -26.26 13.55 -5.64
N ASN A 261 -25.36 14.18 -4.90
CA ASN A 261 -24.24 14.91 -5.46
C ASN A 261 -23.11 13.95 -5.90
N LYS A 262 -22.30 14.34 -6.88
CA LYS A 262 -21.05 13.64 -7.21
C LYS A 262 -20.08 13.65 -6.04
N GLN A 263 -19.96 14.78 -5.35
CA GLN A 263 -19.22 14.87 -4.08
C GLN A 263 -20.09 14.36 -2.95
N LYS A 264 -19.73 13.20 -2.42
CA LYS A 264 -20.52 12.51 -1.40
C LYS A 264 -20.33 13.04 0.01
N VAL A 265 -19.17 13.57 0.33
CA VAL A 265 -18.82 14.10 1.63
C VAL A 265 -18.22 15.50 1.45
N GLU A 266 -18.71 16.44 2.23
CA GLU A 266 -18.16 17.77 2.36
C GLU A 266 -17.73 18.00 3.80
N VAL A 267 -16.52 18.52 4.00
CA VAL A 267 -15.94 18.81 5.32
C VAL A 267 -15.63 20.30 5.39
N VAL A 268 -16.13 20.95 6.45
CA VAL A 268 -15.91 22.38 6.69
C VAL A 268 -15.32 22.57 8.08
N ASP A 269 -14.23 23.30 8.17
CA ASP A 269 -13.66 23.72 9.45
C ASP A 269 -14.23 25.12 9.84
N TYR A 270 -14.75 25.23 11.05
CA TYR A 270 -15.29 26.47 11.61
C TYR A 270 -14.28 27.21 12.51
N GLY A 271 -13.22 26.54 12.89
CA GLY A 271 -12.12 27.06 13.68
C GLY A 271 -10.96 26.07 13.69
N SER A 272 -9.74 26.58 13.68
CA SER A 272 -8.56 25.75 13.89
C SER A 272 -7.40 26.53 14.47
N ASP A 273 -6.70 25.91 15.43
CA ASP A 273 -5.53 26.44 16.13
C ASP A 273 -4.35 25.45 15.97
N LEU A 274 -3.11 25.91 16.12
CA LEU A 274 -1.93 25.01 16.16
C LEU A 274 -1.56 24.65 17.59
N ILE A 275 -1.32 23.35 17.82
CA ILE A 275 -0.92 22.77 19.09
C ILE A 275 0.48 22.17 18.96
N PHE A 276 1.36 22.51 19.87
CA PHE A 276 2.64 21.85 20.08
C PHE A 276 2.53 20.80 21.18
N TYR A 277 3.11 19.64 20.98
CA TYR A 277 3.19 18.56 21.95
C TYR A 277 4.64 18.10 22.13
N ASP A 278 5.14 18.17 23.36
CA ASP A 278 6.39 17.53 23.78
C ASP A 278 6.08 16.12 24.27
N ALA A 279 6.43 15.11 23.48
CA ALA A 279 6.06 13.73 23.77
C ALA A 279 6.90 13.12 24.90
N ASP A 280 8.10 13.65 25.19
CA ASP A 280 8.93 13.21 26.31
C ASP A 280 8.38 13.73 27.65
N LYS A 281 7.95 14.99 27.69
CA LYS A 281 7.36 15.61 28.87
C LYS A 281 5.87 15.33 29.03
N ARG A 282 5.19 14.90 27.95
CA ARG A 282 3.74 14.73 27.86
C ARG A 282 2.97 16.03 28.06
N GLU A 283 3.55 17.13 27.63
CA GLU A 283 2.99 18.48 27.74
C GLU A 283 2.54 18.98 26.37
N PHE A 284 1.39 19.64 26.31
CA PHE A 284 0.88 20.27 25.11
C PHE A 284 0.41 21.69 25.39
N ARG A 285 0.51 22.56 24.37
CA ARG A 285 0.10 23.96 24.43
C ARG A 285 -0.29 24.49 23.05
N ASN A 286 -1.14 25.48 23.01
CA ASN A 286 -1.33 26.29 21.79
C ASN A 286 -0.03 27.04 21.48
N ILE A 287 0.36 27.06 20.23
CA ILE A 287 1.51 27.82 19.72
C ILE A 287 1.06 28.93 18.76
N LEU A 288 -0.11 28.77 18.15
CA LEU A 288 -0.76 29.78 17.33
C LEU A 288 -2.27 29.63 17.50
N LYS A 289 -2.93 30.72 17.84
CA LYS A 289 -4.37 30.78 18.03
C LYS A 289 -4.82 32.21 17.70
N THR A 290 -5.59 32.35 16.62
CA THR A 290 -6.19 33.61 16.25
C THR A 290 -7.71 33.48 16.17
N THR A 291 -8.42 34.59 16.13
CA THR A 291 -9.88 34.61 15.96
C THR A 291 -10.28 34.99 14.53
N ALA A 292 -9.31 35.38 13.72
CA ALA A 292 -9.53 35.87 12.36
C ALA A 292 -9.29 34.81 11.30
N ASP A 293 -8.32 33.93 11.55
CA ASP A 293 -7.84 32.95 10.58
C ASP A 293 -8.05 31.52 11.09
N LEU A 294 -8.00 30.58 10.17
CA LEU A 294 -7.94 29.14 10.45
C LEU A 294 -6.50 28.64 10.26
N GLU A 295 -5.81 28.31 11.34
CA GLU A 295 -4.45 27.77 11.28
C GLU A 295 -4.48 26.24 11.27
N THR A 296 -4.11 25.63 10.12
CA THR A 296 -4.24 24.19 9.93
C THR A 296 -3.10 23.59 9.11
N PHE A 297 -3.05 22.27 9.03
CA PHE A 297 -2.08 21.49 8.24
C PHE A 297 -0.62 21.86 8.52
N PRO A 298 -0.15 21.76 9.76
CA PRO A 298 1.25 22.07 10.07
C PRO A 298 2.19 21.07 9.41
N CYS A 299 3.39 21.55 9.04
CA CYS A 299 4.47 20.73 8.51
C CYS A 299 5.82 21.26 9.02
N TRP A 300 6.67 20.39 9.60
CA TRP A 300 8.03 20.76 9.94
C TRP A 300 8.89 20.89 8.69
N SER A 301 9.80 21.86 8.68
CA SER A 301 10.89 21.87 7.73
C SER A 301 11.79 20.63 7.93
N PRO A 302 12.49 20.15 6.87
CA PRO A 302 13.37 18.98 6.98
C PRO A 302 14.48 19.12 8.03
N ASP A 303 14.93 20.34 8.30
CA ASP A 303 15.92 20.68 9.33
C ASP A 303 15.31 20.84 10.75
N GLY A 304 13.99 20.79 10.86
CA GLY A 304 13.26 20.93 12.12
C GLY A 304 13.22 22.34 12.71
N ASN A 305 13.70 23.36 12.00
CA ASN A 305 13.83 24.71 12.56
C ASN A 305 12.60 25.60 12.31
N LYS A 306 11.69 25.19 11.43
CA LYS A 306 10.51 25.96 11.03
C LYS A 306 9.27 25.08 10.98
N ILE A 307 8.11 25.68 11.21
CA ILE A 307 6.81 25.08 10.97
C ILE A 307 6.14 25.90 9.86
N PHE A 308 5.74 25.21 8.80
CA PHE A 308 4.85 25.75 7.76
C PHE A 308 3.42 25.33 8.11
N TYR A 309 2.47 26.16 7.81
CA TYR A 309 1.05 25.87 8.02
C TYR A 309 0.20 26.62 7.01
N THR A 310 -1.06 26.22 6.87
CA THR A 310 -2.05 26.94 6.09
C THR A 310 -2.78 27.91 7.02
N SER A 311 -2.91 29.18 6.60
CA SER A 311 -3.78 30.19 7.19
C SER A 311 -4.87 30.53 6.16
N ALA A 312 -6.15 30.47 6.55
CA ALA A 312 -7.30 30.67 5.68
C ALA A 312 -8.37 31.57 6.33
#